data_cf1c3c7bed0eb499e6d87f76d2b1d293
#
_entry.id   cf1c3c7bed0eb499e6d87f76d2b1d293
#
_cell.length_a   1.000
_cell.length_b   1.000
_cell.length_c   1.000
_cell.angle_alpha   90.00
_cell.angle_beta   90.00
_cell.angle_gamma   90.00
#
_symmetry.space_group_name_H-M   'P 1'
#
loop_
_entity.id
_entity.type
_entity.pdbx_description
1 polymer ?
#
loop_
_entity_poly.entity_id
_entity_poly.type
_entity_poly.pdbx_seq_one_letter_code
_entity_poly.pdbx_strand_id
1 'polypeptide(L)'
;NYKCTESGKLFLELDSEISTNESSPREMIILENKLYFTNWNTSDVKILNLSTYTIESSITLDGLPESIVENNGDIYVGIMMNADYSDASTVVKINPSTNYVTSTYEVGDGPTSLLVSDDKIYVARTFYDSSWNAFHGTSLIDLNLDDSVSIVNYGAGTVCGGSVHSFKGNPYRSFEGGVASLKADLTINESTLIGNYEAQNVYSVETIGDKVYVGTYDGYVKILSEDNIEISSYQVGSFPSDFEVWKK
;
A
#
# COMPACT_ATOMS: atom_id res chain seq x y z
N ASN A 1 14.60 1.67 -17.65
CA ASN A 1 15.99 1.71 -17.14
C ASN A 1 16.30 3.09 -16.58
N TYR A 2 16.81 3.14 -15.35
CA TYR A 2 17.35 4.37 -14.78
C TYR A 2 18.86 4.36 -14.92
N LYS A 3 19.44 5.44 -15.44
CA LYS A 3 20.89 5.65 -15.42
C LYS A 3 21.24 6.73 -14.40
N CYS A 4 22.11 6.38 -13.45
CA CYS A 4 22.71 7.36 -12.56
C CYS A 4 23.94 7.95 -13.25
N THR A 5 24.00 9.27 -13.38
CA THR A 5 25.22 9.96 -13.85
C THR A 5 26.22 10.11 -12.72
N GLU A 6 27.50 10.39 -13.07
CA GLU A 6 28.54 10.72 -12.08
C GLU A 6 28.18 11.92 -11.18
N SER A 7 27.25 12.77 -11.63
CA SER A 7 26.72 13.90 -10.85
C SER A 7 25.56 13.53 -9.92
N GLY A 8 25.17 12.25 -9.84
CA GLY A 8 24.07 11.79 -8.99
C GLY A 8 22.67 12.10 -9.53
N LYS A 9 22.52 12.59 -10.76
CA LYS A 9 21.21 12.77 -11.37
C LYS A 9 20.71 11.46 -11.95
N LEU A 10 19.50 11.08 -11.57
CA LEU A 10 18.77 9.96 -12.16
C LEU A 10 18.06 10.45 -13.43
N PHE A 11 18.26 9.71 -14.52
CA PHE A 11 17.47 9.88 -15.75
C PHE A 11 16.66 8.62 -15.99
N LEU A 12 15.38 8.80 -16.26
CA LEU A 12 14.54 7.75 -16.79
C LEU A 12 14.91 7.55 -18.28
N GLU A 13 15.41 6.38 -18.61
CA GLU A 13 15.57 5.95 -20.00
C GLU A 13 14.48 4.91 -20.30
N LEU A 14 13.46 5.33 -21.03
CA LEU A 14 12.38 4.44 -21.47
C LEU A 14 12.88 3.56 -22.60
N ASP A 15 13.07 2.26 -22.32
CA ASP A 15 13.36 1.27 -23.36
C ASP A 15 12.09 0.88 -24.14
N SER A 16 10.94 0.94 -23.49
CA SER A 16 9.63 0.65 -24.09
C SER A 16 8.50 1.22 -23.25
N GLU A 17 7.40 1.54 -23.87
CA GLU A 17 6.13 1.90 -23.24
C GLU A 17 5.11 0.79 -23.45
N ILE A 18 4.36 0.46 -22.40
CA ILE A 18 3.25 -0.48 -22.48
C ILE A 18 1.99 0.30 -22.14
N SER A 19 1.10 0.44 -23.12
CA SER A 19 -0.18 1.09 -22.88
C SER A 19 -1.06 0.26 -21.95
N THR A 20 -1.54 0.87 -20.88
CA THR A 20 -2.54 0.27 -19.98
C THR A 20 -3.97 0.62 -20.42
N ASN A 21 -4.14 1.31 -21.55
CA ASN A 21 -5.43 1.79 -22.07
C ASN A 21 -6.19 2.66 -21.08
N GLU A 22 -5.49 3.64 -20.48
CA GLU A 22 -6.04 4.60 -19.52
C GLU A 22 -6.70 3.94 -18.28
N SER A 23 -6.18 2.78 -17.87
CA SER A 23 -6.76 1.98 -16.78
C SER A 23 -6.54 2.56 -15.38
N SER A 24 -5.68 3.56 -15.22
CA SER A 24 -5.30 4.16 -13.93
C SER A 24 -4.69 3.13 -12.96
N PRO A 25 -3.46 2.66 -13.22
CA PRO A 25 -2.76 1.73 -12.34
C PRO A 25 -2.52 2.33 -10.95
N ARG A 26 -2.66 1.50 -9.90
CA ARG A 26 -2.49 1.91 -8.50
C ARG A 26 -1.28 1.23 -7.86
N GLU A 27 -1.34 -0.05 -7.64
CA GLU A 27 -0.28 -0.84 -7.02
C GLU A 27 0.03 -2.08 -7.84
N MET A 28 1.24 -2.65 -7.68
CA MET A 28 1.68 -3.78 -8.47
C MET A 28 2.56 -4.74 -7.68
N ILE A 29 2.47 -6.03 -8.05
CA ILE A 29 3.35 -7.08 -7.55
C ILE A 29 3.89 -7.94 -8.68
N ILE A 30 5.05 -8.53 -8.46
CA ILE A 30 5.60 -9.56 -9.35
C ILE A 30 5.41 -10.91 -8.69
N LEU A 31 4.76 -11.83 -9.41
CA LEU A 31 4.66 -13.23 -9.04
C LEU A 31 5.14 -14.08 -10.22
N GLU A 32 6.22 -14.85 -10.00
CA GLU A 32 6.91 -15.59 -11.04
C GLU A 32 7.38 -14.67 -12.19
N ASN A 33 6.91 -14.90 -13.41
CA ASN A 33 7.24 -14.12 -14.61
C ASN A 33 6.12 -13.18 -15.03
N LYS A 34 5.26 -12.78 -14.10
CA LYS A 34 4.10 -11.92 -14.36
C LYS A 34 4.09 -10.73 -13.41
N LEU A 35 3.70 -9.57 -13.95
CA LEU A 35 3.36 -8.39 -13.19
C LEU A 35 1.84 -8.31 -13.09
N TYR A 36 1.32 -8.29 -11.87
CA TYR A 36 -0.08 -8.05 -11.57
C TYR A 36 -0.22 -6.62 -11.06
N PHE A 37 -1.16 -5.87 -11.59
CA PHE A 37 -1.39 -4.49 -11.16
C PHE A 37 -2.87 -4.14 -11.13
N THR A 38 -3.25 -3.44 -10.07
CA THR A 38 -4.62 -2.96 -9.84
C THR A 38 -4.90 -1.72 -10.67
N ASN A 39 -6.16 -1.56 -11.09
CA ASN A 39 -6.57 -0.44 -11.94
C ASN A 39 -7.95 0.08 -11.55
N TRP A 40 -8.05 1.38 -11.35
CA TRP A 40 -9.30 2.03 -10.98
C TRP A 40 -10.28 2.15 -12.14
N ASN A 41 -9.86 2.78 -13.25
CA ASN A 41 -10.78 3.09 -14.36
C ASN A 41 -11.38 1.85 -15.02
N THR A 42 -10.73 0.71 -14.91
CA THR A 42 -11.21 -0.55 -15.50
C THR A 42 -11.71 -1.56 -14.48
N SER A 43 -11.64 -1.24 -13.16
CA SER A 43 -12.06 -2.12 -12.06
C SER A 43 -11.52 -3.53 -12.22
N ASP A 44 -10.21 -3.65 -12.41
CA ASP A 44 -9.57 -4.94 -12.68
C ASP A 44 -8.15 -5.05 -12.11
N VAL A 45 -7.64 -6.27 -12.11
CA VAL A 45 -6.22 -6.56 -12.02
C VAL A 45 -5.75 -7.01 -13.39
N LYS A 46 -4.84 -6.27 -14.02
CA LYS A 46 -4.21 -6.68 -15.28
C LYS A 46 -2.98 -7.53 -15.02
N ILE A 47 -2.73 -8.44 -15.96
CA ILE A 47 -1.61 -9.38 -15.90
C ILE A 47 -0.72 -9.15 -17.11
N LEU A 48 0.52 -8.72 -16.85
CA LEU A 48 1.53 -8.47 -17.87
C LEU A 48 2.61 -9.56 -17.80
N ASN A 49 2.94 -10.14 -18.92
CA ASN A 49 4.05 -11.07 -19.05
C ASN A 49 5.37 -10.32 -19.14
N LEU A 50 6.30 -10.62 -18.22
CA LEU A 50 7.59 -9.93 -18.13
C LEU A 50 8.60 -10.39 -19.20
N SER A 51 8.36 -11.50 -19.90
CA SER A 51 9.20 -11.94 -21.01
C SER A 51 8.81 -11.31 -22.36
N THR A 52 7.52 -11.10 -22.58
CA THR A 52 6.98 -10.58 -23.84
C THR A 52 6.60 -9.11 -23.76
N TYR A 53 6.48 -8.56 -22.55
CA TYR A 53 6.01 -7.21 -22.26
C TYR A 53 4.61 -6.94 -22.82
N THR A 54 3.73 -7.94 -22.78
CA THR A 54 2.34 -7.84 -23.23
C THR A 54 1.35 -8.11 -22.12
N ILE A 55 0.23 -7.38 -22.10
CA ILE A 55 -0.89 -7.67 -21.21
C ILE A 55 -1.58 -8.93 -21.75
N GLU A 56 -1.58 -10.01 -20.96
CA GLU A 56 -2.12 -11.32 -21.35
C GLU A 56 -3.61 -11.45 -21.00
N SER A 57 -4.02 -10.90 -19.88
CA SER A 57 -5.39 -10.99 -19.38
C SER A 57 -5.70 -9.93 -18.33
N SER A 58 -6.96 -9.83 -17.95
CA SER A 58 -7.41 -9.06 -16.79
C SER A 58 -8.43 -9.85 -15.98
N ILE A 59 -8.50 -9.53 -14.69
CA ILE A 59 -9.44 -10.11 -13.72
C ILE A 59 -10.35 -8.98 -13.29
N THR A 60 -11.60 -9.00 -13.73
CA THR A 60 -12.59 -7.99 -13.36
C THR A 60 -12.96 -8.13 -11.89
N LEU A 61 -13.05 -7.00 -11.19
CA LEU A 61 -13.40 -6.90 -9.78
C LEU A 61 -14.66 -6.06 -9.59
N ASP A 62 -15.34 -6.27 -8.48
CA ASP A 62 -16.51 -5.50 -8.09
C ASP A 62 -16.08 -4.29 -7.25
N GLY A 63 -15.73 -3.19 -7.92
CA GLY A 63 -15.27 -1.95 -7.31
C GLY A 63 -13.87 -1.51 -7.75
N LEU A 64 -13.31 -0.54 -7.05
CA LEU A 64 -12.05 0.13 -7.37
C LEU A 64 -10.91 -0.45 -6.52
N PRO A 65 -10.05 -1.31 -7.10
CA PRO A 65 -8.96 -1.94 -6.36
C PRO A 65 -7.82 -0.95 -6.11
N GLU A 66 -7.34 -0.87 -4.88
CA GLU A 66 -6.21 -0.03 -4.50
C GLU A 66 -4.94 -0.86 -4.32
N SER A 67 -4.85 -1.62 -3.25
CA SER A 67 -3.65 -2.36 -2.88
C SER A 67 -3.68 -3.82 -3.30
N ILE A 68 -2.48 -4.40 -3.49
CA ILE A 68 -2.30 -5.78 -3.92
C ILE A 68 -1.08 -6.39 -3.23
N VAL A 69 -1.24 -7.59 -2.66
CA VAL A 69 -0.15 -8.36 -2.04
C VAL A 69 -0.23 -9.82 -2.42
N GLU A 70 0.89 -10.53 -2.26
CA GLU A 70 0.96 -11.98 -2.46
C GLU A 70 1.22 -12.69 -1.12
N ASN A 71 0.57 -13.82 -0.90
CA ASN A 71 0.89 -14.74 0.18
C ASN A 71 0.69 -16.19 -0.25
N ASN A 72 1.77 -16.99 -0.15
CA ASN A 72 1.78 -18.43 -0.45
C ASN A 72 1.21 -18.79 -1.84
N GLY A 73 1.47 -17.94 -2.84
CA GLY A 73 1.04 -18.14 -4.22
C GLY A 73 -0.37 -17.64 -4.53
N ASP A 74 -1.12 -17.15 -3.56
CA ASP A 74 -2.41 -16.46 -3.76
C ASP A 74 -2.23 -14.94 -3.71
N ILE A 75 -3.06 -14.22 -4.44
CA ILE A 75 -3.03 -12.75 -4.52
C ILE A 75 -4.21 -12.20 -3.72
N TYR A 76 -3.97 -11.16 -2.95
CA TYR A 76 -5.00 -10.45 -2.17
C TYR A 76 -5.08 -9.00 -2.62
N VAL A 77 -6.30 -8.50 -2.82
CA VAL A 77 -6.56 -7.17 -3.37
C VAL A 77 -7.56 -6.44 -2.49
N GLY A 78 -7.20 -5.24 -2.02
CA GLY A 78 -8.12 -4.36 -1.30
C GLY A 78 -9.02 -3.60 -2.26
N ILE A 79 -10.33 -3.69 -2.07
CA ILE A 79 -11.32 -2.92 -2.82
C ILE A 79 -11.69 -1.69 -1.99
N MET A 80 -11.08 -0.56 -2.32
CA MET A 80 -11.20 0.67 -1.53
C MET A 80 -12.56 1.33 -1.67
N MET A 81 -13.10 1.35 -2.88
CA MET A 81 -14.37 2.01 -3.21
C MET A 81 -15.21 1.13 -4.13
N ASN A 82 -16.52 1.35 -4.09
CA ASN A 82 -17.44 0.85 -5.09
C ASN A 82 -17.33 1.67 -6.39
N ALA A 83 -17.95 1.20 -7.46
CA ALA A 83 -17.91 1.88 -8.76
C ALA A 83 -18.58 3.29 -8.74
N ASP A 84 -19.42 3.57 -7.75
CA ASP A 84 -20.07 4.86 -7.53
C ASP A 84 -19.28 5.79 -6.58
N TYR A 85 -18.04 5.39 -6.22
CA TYR A 85 -17.13 6.07 -5.29
C TYR A 85 -17.63 6.12 -3.83
N SER A 86 -18.60 5.32 -3.45
CA SER A 86 -18.88 5.05 -2.03
C SER A 86 -17.81 4.10 -1.46
N ASP A 87 -17.63 4.11 -0.14
CA ASP A 87 -16.68 3.20 0.51
C ASP A 87 -17.06 1.74 0.23
N ALA A 88 -16.09 0.93 -0.18
CA ALA A 88 -16.18 -0.53 -0.18
C ALA A 88 -15.52 -1.09 1.07
N SER A 89 -15.75 -2.37 1.37
CA SER A 89 -15.36 -2.98 2.65
C SER A 89 -14.61 -4.30 2.51
N THR A 90 -14.12 -4.64 1.31
CA THR A 90 -13.69 -6.01 1.05
C THR A 90 -12.21 -6.11 0.66
N VAL A 91 -11.63 -7.25 1.02
CA VAL A 91 -10.40 -7.78 0.42
C VAL A 91 -10.78 -9.05 -0.33
N VAL A 92 -10.40 -9.16 -1.59
CA VAL A 92 -10.62 -10.37 -2.39
C VAL A 92 -9.35 -11.19 -2.52
N LYS A 93 -9.52 -12.52 -2.50
CA LYS A 93 -8.45 -13.49 -2.76
C LYS A 93 -8.58 -13.99 -4.19
N ILE A 94 -7.49 -13.95 -4.94
CA ILE A 94 -7.40 -14.39 -6.34
C ILE A 94 -6.43 -15.57 -6.42
N ASN A 95 -6.84 -16.63 -7.12
CA ASN A 95 -5.94 -17.71 -7.51
C ASN A 95 -5.29 -17.38 -8.86
N PRO A 96 -3.96 -17.15 -8.94
CA PRO A 96 -3.29 -16.75 -10.17
C PRO A 96 -3.18 -17.85 -11.21
N SER A 97 -3.39 -19.14 -10.84
CA SER A 97 -3.40 -20.24 -11.79
C SER A 97 -4.70 -20.30 -12.60
N THR A 98 -5.79 -19.81 -12.04
CA THR A 98 -7.12 -19.80 -12.67
C THR A 98 -7.59 -18.41 -13.07
N ASN A 99 -6.97 -17.35 -12.52
CA ASN A 99 -7.35 -15.95 -12.66
C ASN A 99 -8.78 -15.65 -12.16
N TYR A 100 -9.23 -16.37 -11.11
CA TYR A 100 -10.55 -16.15 -10.50
C TYR A 100 -10.43 -15.72 -9.04
N VAL A 101 -11.37 -14.87 -8.62
CA VAL A 101 -11.63 -14.62 -7.20
C VAL A 101 -12.15 -15.90 -6.55
N THR A 102 -11.50 -16.33 -5.46
CA THR A 102 -11.83 -17.56 -4.73
C THR A 102 -12.45 -17.30 -3.38
N SER A 103 -12.19 -16.14 -2.77
CA SER A 103 -12.75 -15.73 -1.49
C SER A 103 -12.89 -14.22 -1.41
N THR A 104 -13.82 -13.76 -0.56
CA THR A 104 -14.02 -12.35 -0.25
C THR A 104 -14.10 -12.19 1.27
N TYR A 105 -13.36 -11.25 1.82
CA TYR A 105 -13.27 -10.98 3.26
C TYR A 105 -13.85 -9.60 3.55
N GLU A 106 -14.83 -9.53 4.44
CA GLU A 106 -15.38 -8.26 4.94
C GLU A 106 -14.44 -7.70 6.00
N VAL A 107 -13.69 -6.67 5.64
CA VAL A 107 -12.65 -6.06 6.47
C VAL A 107 -13.05 -4.70 7.03
N GLY A 108 -14.25 -4.21 6.71
CA GLY A 108 -14.74 -2.86 7.02
C GLY A 108 -14.27 -1.84 5.99
N ASP A 109 -14.91 -0.68 6.01
CA ASP A 109 -14.84 0.35 4.97
C ASP A 109 -13.41 0.83 4.68
N GLY A 110 -13.14 1.09 3.40
CA GLY A 110 -11.97 1.78 2.88
C GLY A 110 -10.63 1.06 3.02
N PRO A 111 -10.47 -0.22 2.62
CA PRO A 111 -9.17 -0.89 2.63
C PRO A 111 -8.21 -0.24 1.61
N THR A 112 -7.19 0.48 2.10
CA THR A 112 -6.27 1.28 1.29
C THR A 112 -4.89 0.67 1.13
N SER A 113 -4.43 -0.12 2.10
CA SER A 113 -3.08 -0.70 2.08
C SER A 113 -3.09 -2.07 2.73
N LEU A 114 -2.35 -3.00 2.17
CA LEU A 114 -2.22 -4.38 2.65
C LEU A 114 -0.77 -4.69 3.01
N LEU A 115 -0.58 -5.47 4.07
CA LEU A 115 0.72 -6.02 4.47
C LEU A 115 0.55 -7.49 4.83
N VAL A 116 1.40 -8.34 4.27
CA VAL A 116 1.51 -9.74 4.68
C VAL A 116 2.61 -9.87 5.74
N SER A 117 2.30 -10.50 6.86
CA SER A 117 3.26 -10.89 7.90
C SER A 117 2.76 -12.14 8.63
N ASP A 118 3.58 -13.21 8.66
CA ASP A 118 3.28 -14.47 9.38
C ASP A 118 1.92 -15.09 9.05
N ASP A 119 1.60 -15.23 7.76
CA ASP A 119 0.29 -15.71 7.27
C ASP A 119 -0.90 -14.89 7.81
N LYS A 120 -0.69 -13.61 8.01
CA LYS A 120 -1.68 -12.61 8.38
C LYS A 120 -1.65 -11.49 7.38
N ILE A 121 -2.84 -10.98 7.03
CA ILE A 121 -2.96 -9.81 6.17
C ILE A 121 -3.49 -8.67 7.01
N TYR A 122 -2.61 -7.71 7.30
CA TYR A 122 -2.96 -6.44 7.93
C TYR A 122 -3.51 -5.49 6.86
N VAL A 123 -4.61 -4.83 7.17
CA VAL A 123 -5.34 -3.95 6.26
C VAL A 123 -5.45 -2.58 6.89
N ALA A 124 -4.74 -1.58 6.35
CA ALA A 124 -5.01 -0.20 6.72
C ALA A 124 -6.29 0.27 6.02
N ARG A 125 -7.12 1.01 6.74
CA ARG A 125 -8.40 1.50 6.25
C ARG A 125 -8.50 3.01 6.42
N THR A 126 -8.95 3.69 5.37
CA THR A 126 -9.36 5.09 5.39
C THR A 126 -10.73 5.19 4.74
N PHE A 127 -11.71 5.68 5.45
CA PHE A 127 -13.10 5.76 5.01
C PHE A 127 -13.72 7.09 5.42
N TYR A 128 -14.86 7.44 4.83
CA TYR A 128 -15.44 8.77 4.95
C TYR A 128 -16.90 8.71 5.39
N ASP A 129 -17.30 9.67 6.21
CA ASP A 129 -18.73 9.87 6.47
C ASP A 129 -19.42 10.65 5.34
N SER A 130 -20.74 10.83 5.42
CA SER A 130 -21.53 11.58 4.45
C SER A 130 -21.16 13.08 4.32
N SER A 131 -20.34 13.58 5.23
CA SER A 131 -19.80 14.95 5.22
C SER A 131 -18.33 15.01 4.77
N TRP A 132 -17.79 13.87 4.28
CA TRP A 132 -16.39 13.71 3.87
C TRP A 132 -15.37 13.90 4.99
N ASN A 133 -15.77 13.66 6.24
CA ASN A 133 -14.81 13.56 7.32
C ASN A 133 -14.11 12.21 7.25
N ALA A 134 -12.78 12.22 7.33
CA ALA A 134 -11.97 11.00 7.28
C ALA A 134 -11.96 10.26 8.62
N PHE A 135 -12.06 8.94 8.56
CA PHE A 135 -11.93 8.00 9.66
C PHE A 135 -10.88 6.95 9.32
N HIS A 136 -10.29 6.36 10.33
CA HIS A 136 -9.22 5.39 10.18
C HIS A 136 -9.47 4.13 11.00
N GLY A 137 -8.95 3.03 10.50
CA GLY A 137 -8.97 1.74 11.17
C GLY A 137 -7.89 0.80 10.67
N THR A 138 -7.75 -0.31 11.34
CA THR A 138 -6.95 -1.45 10.88
C THR A 138 -7.77 -2.71 11.02
N SER A 139 -7.68 -3.57 10.02
CA SER A 139 -8.24 -4.92 10.10
C SER A 139 -7.16 -5.96 9.91
N LEU A 140 -7.45 -7.17 10.32
CA LEU A 140 -6.57 -8.33 10.21
C LEU A 140 -7.37 -9.49 9.67
N ILE A 141 -6.88 -10.11 8.60
CA ILE A 141 -7.31 -11.44 8.15
C ILE A 141 -6.26 -12.43 8.66
N ASP A 142 -6.61 -13.30 9.58
CA ASP A 142 -5.71 -14.32 10.13
C ASP A 142 -5.90 -15.63 9.39
N LEU A 143 -5.02 -15.91 8.44
CA LEU A 143 -5.08 -17.11 7.59
C LEU A 143 -4.71 -18.38 8.36
N ASN A 144 -4.08 -18.26 9.55
CA ASN A 144 -3.82 -19.37 10.45
C ASN A 144 -5.02 -19.74 11.31
N LEU A 145 -6.04 -18.89 11.36
CA LEU A 145 -7.22 -19.04 12.22
C LEU A 145 -8.52 -19.03 11.39
N ASP A 146 -8.61 -19.99 10.47
CA ASP A 146 -9.80 -20.21 9.62
C ASP A 146 -10.27 -18.92 8.90
N ASP A 147 -9.28 -18.14 8.40
CA ASP A 147 -9.50 -16.87 7.72
C ASP A 147 -10.32 -15.85 8.55
N SER A 148 -10.18 -15.88 9.87
CA SER A 148 -10.94 -14.99 10.75
C SER A 148 -10.56 -13.53 10.54
N VAL A 149 -11.55 -12.64 10.62
CA VAL A 149 -11.37 -11.20 10.46
C VAL A 149 -11.58 -10.46 11.78
N SER A 150 -10.61 -9.62 12.14
CA SER A 150 -10.71 -8.67 13.25
C SER A 150 -10.70 -7.25 12.72
N ILE A 151 -11.52 -6.36 13.29
CA ILE A 151 -11.69 -4.97 12.83
C ILE A 151 -11.57 -4.01 14.01
N VAL A 152 -10.69 -3.01 13.90
CA VAL A 152 -10.55 -1.93 14.89
C VAL A 152 -10.65 -0.58 14.20
N ASN A 153 -11.50 0.31 14.73
CA ASN A 153 -11.61 1.69 14.28
C ASN A 153 -10.96 2.62 15.30
N TYR A 154 -10.19 3.60 14.83
CA TYR A 154 -9.48 4.55 15.68
C TYR A 154 -10.21 5.89 15.83
N GLY A 155 -11.29 6.10 15.05
CA GLY A 155 -12.04 7.34 15.04
C GLY A 155 -11.64 8.29 13.90
N ALA A 156 -12.05 9.54 14.05
CA ALA A 156 -11.75 10.59 13.07
C ALA A 156 -10.27 11.00 13.14
N GLY A 157 -9.71 11.32 12.00
CA GLY A 157 -8.34 11.81 11.89
C GLY A 157 -7.97 12.09 10.44
N THR A 158 -6.88 12.82 10.25
CA THR A 158 -6.31 13.09 8.94
C THR A 158 -4.96 12.40 8.86
N VAL A 159 -4.94 11.14 8.44
CA VAL A 159 -3.67 10.52 8.07
C VAL A 159 -3.68 10.38 6.55
N CYS A 160 -3.02 11.28 5.86
CA CYS A 160 -2.71 11.06 4.46
C CYS A 160 -1.86 9.80 4.34
N GLY A 161 -2.24 8.91 3.43
CA GLY A 161 -1.53 7.66 3.21
C GLY A 161 -1.65 6.67 4.36
N GLY A 162 -2.88 6.42 4.85
CA GLY A 162 -3.15 5.35 5.81
C GLY A 162 -2.61 4.01 5.31
N SER A 163 -1.40 3.62 5.76
CA SER A 163 -0.67 2.46 5.26
C SER A 163 -0.19 1.57 6.39
N VAL A 164 0.00 0.30 6.09
CA VAL A 164 0.61 -0.71 6.97
C VAL A 164 1.96 -1.13 6.42
N HIS A 165 2.92 -1.31 7.30
CA HIS A 165 4.32 -1.52 6.97
C HIS A 165 4.92 -2.66 7.77
N SER A 166 5.94 -3.33 7.21
CA SER A 166 6.79 -4.24 7.97
C SER A 166 8.05 -3.49 8.42
N PHE A 167 8.20 -3.27 9.71
CA PHE A 167 9.42 -2.69 10.25
C PHE A 167 10.07 -3.66 11.23
N LYS A 168 11.28 -4.12 10.88
CA LYS A 168 12.01 -5.14 11.63
C LYS A 168 11.19 -6.41 11.93
N GLY A 169 10.41 -6.85 10.93
CA GLY A 169 9.57 -8.04 11.03
C GLY A 169 8.31 -7.88 11.89
N ASN A 170 7.97 -6.69 12.31
CA ASN A 170 6.73 -6.41 13.04
C ASN A 170 5.80 -5.52 12.21
N PRO A 171 4.47 -5.66 12.37
CA PRO A 171 3.51 -4.80 11.70
C PRO A 171 3.51 -3.40 12.35
N TYR A 172 3.69 -2.41 11.53
CA TYR A 172 3.58 -0.99 11.84
C TYR A 172 2.47 -0.38 10.99
N ARG A 173 1.98 0.76 11.43
CA ARG A 173 1.00 1.56 10.71
C ARG A 173 1.44 3.01 10.67
N SER A 174 1.11 3.73 9.59
CA SER A 174 1.20 5.19 9.60
C SER A 174 0.33 5.77 10.71
N PHE A 175 0.91 6.63 11.52
CA PHE A 175 0.29 7.23 12.68
C PHE A 175 0.89 8.60 12.94
N GLU A 176 0.05 9.62 13.19
CA GLU A 176 0.48 11.01 13.33
C GLU A 176 1.36 11.43 12.14
N GLY A 177 2.54 11.90 12.33
CA GLY A 177 3.49 12.25 11.28
C GLY A 177 4.61 11.23 11.10
N GLY A 178 4.33 9.95 11.30
CA GLY A 178 5.30 8.87 11.19
C GLY A 178 4.66 7.49 11.17
N VAL A 179 5.29 6.51 11.81
CA VAL A 179 4.79 5.13 11.95
C VAL A 179 4.88 4.66 13.40
N ALA A 180 3.91 3.85 13.82
CA ALA A 180 3.92 3.19 15.13
C ALA A 180 3.52 1.71 14.98
N SER A 181 4.04 0.84 15.88
CA SER A 181 3.74 -0.59 15.82
C SER A 181 2.29 -0.88 16.19
N LEU A 182 1.75 -1.95 15.62
CA LEU A 182 0.47 -2.50 16.02
C LEU A 182 0.66 -3.53 17.12
N LYS A 183 -0.23 -3.50 18.13
CA LYS A 183 -0.35 -4.55 19.12
C LYS A 183 -1.16 -5.72 18.58
N ALA A 184 -1.17 -6.84 19.32
CA ALA A 184 -1.92 -8.04 18.90
C ALA A 184 -3.44 -7.81 18.78
N ASP A 185 -3.99 -6.84 19.49
CA ASP A 185 -5.39 -6.41 19.40
C ASP A 185 -5.64 -5.32 18.36
N LEU A 186 -4.66 -5.05 17.50
CA LEU A 186 -4.64 -4.03 16.45
C LEU A 186 -4.65 -2.59 16.98
N THR A 187 -4.55 -2.36 18.29
CA THR A 187 -4.37 -0.99 18.80
C THR A 187 -2.96 -0.49 18.51
N ILE A 188 -2.85 0.82 18.30
CA ILE A 188 -1.56 1.47 18.00
C ILE A 188 -0.74 1.57 19.29
N ASN A 189 0.54 1.19 19.20
CA ASN A 189 1.48 1.38 20.29
C ASN A 189 2.22 2.72 20.15
N GLU A 190 1.62 3.78 20.65
CA GLU A 190 2.14 5.16 20.51
C GLU A 190 3.57 5.33 21.06
N SER A 191 3.98 4.50 22.03
CA SER A 191 5.34 4.56 22.58
C SER A 191 6.44 4.14 21.59
N THR A 192 6.07 3.55 20.46
CA THR A 192 6.98 3.13 19.38
C THR A 192 6.97 4.07 18.19
N LEU A 193 6.37 5.25 18.32
CA LEU A 193 6.28 6.23 17.23
C LEU A 193 7.67 6.65 16.73
N ILE A 194 7.89 6.46 15.43
CA ILE A 194 9.04 6.95 14.71
C ILE A 194 8.55 7.97 13.68
N GLY A 195 9.04 9.19 13.75
CA GLY A 195 8.50 10.36 13.08
C GLY A 195 7.49 11.07 13.98
N ASN A 196 7.62 12.39 14.06
CA ASN A 196 6.70 13.24 14.83
C ASN A 196 6.46 14.55 14.09
N TYR A 197 6.40 14.45 12.77
CA TYR A 197 6.06 15.60 11.94
C TYR A 197 4.58 15.94 12.11
N GLU A 198 4.24 17.20 11.82
CA GLU A 198 2.83 17.59 11.76
C GLU A 198 2.11 16.73 10.72
N ALA A 199 1.10 15.96 11.12
CA ALA A 199 0.43 14.99 10.25
C ALA A 199 -0.07 15.60 8.93
N GLN A 200 -0.59 16.85 8.98
CA GLN A 200 -1.04 17.56 7.79
C GLN A 200 0.09 17.92 6.81
N ASN A 201 1.35 17.84 7.20
CA ASN A 201 2.50 18.10 6.33
C ASN A 201 3.09 16.80 5.75
N VAL A 202 2.64 15.65 6.21
CA VAL A 202 3.08 14.34 5.72
C VAL A 202 2.17 13.86 4.60
N TYR A 203 2.76 13.55 3.45
CA TYR A 203 2.05 13.01 2.30
C TYR A 203 2.08 11.49 2.27
N SER A 204 3.24 10.90 2.55
CA SER A 204 3.45 9.46 2.57
C SER A 204 4.46 9.05 3.61
N VAL A 205 4.35 7.83 4.07
CA VAL A 205 5.34 7.20 4.95
C VAL A 205 5.59 5.79 4.43
N GLU A 206 6.87 5.35 4.46
CA GLU A 206 7.25 3.99 4.11
C GLU A 206 8.37 3.49 5.02
N THR A 207 8.47 2.18 5.18
CA THR A 207 9.56 1.55 5.93
C THR A 207 10.40 0.68 5.02
N ILE A 208 11.70 0.95 4.96
CA ILE A 208 12.62 0.19 4.13
C ILE A 208 13.83 -0.23 4.99
N GLY A 209 13.95 -1.52 5.22
CA GLY A 209 14.98 -2.07 6.09
C GLY A 209 14.82 -1.63 7.54
N ASP A 210 15.79 -0.88 8.06
CA ASP A 210 15.83 -0.33 9.42
C ASP A 210 15.51 1.17 9.49
N LYS A 211 14.91 1.73 8.43
CA LYS A 211 14.64 3.16 8.30
C LYS A 211 13.20 3.47 7.97
N VAL A 212 12.77 4.64 8.40
CA VAL A 212 11.47 5.22 8.04
C VAL A 212 11.70 6.38 7.08
N TYR A 213 10.97 6.38 5.97
CA TYR A 213 10.99 7.40 4.93
C TYR A 213 9.69 8.19 5.02
N VAL A 214 9.79 9.49 5.15
CA VAL A 214 8.63 10.39 5.25
C VAL A 214 8.67 11.36 4.07
N GLY A 215 7.67 11.26 3.22
CA GLY A 215 7.41 12.20 2.15
C GLY A 215 6.55 13.35 2.63
N THR A 216 6.97 14.58 2.36
CA THR A 216 6.27 15.78 2.83
C THR A 216 5.65 16.58 1.68
N TYR A 217 4.55 17.29 1.94
CA TYR A 217 3.86 18.11 0.93
C TYR A 217 4.74 19.20 0.33
N ASP A 218 5.74 19.70 1.06
CA ASP A 218 6.70 20.70 0.58
C ASP A 218 7.83 20.10 -0.29
N GLY A 219 7.73 18.80 -0.59
CA GLY A 219 8.58 18.13 -1.57
C GLY A 219 9.91 17.61 -1.02
N TYR A 220 9.94 17.22 0.24
CA TYR A 220 11.10 16.54 0.83
C TYR A 220 10.82 15.07 1.10
N VAL A 221 11.88 14.28 1.03
CA VAL A 221 11.96 12.95 1.62
C VAL A 221 12.91 13.02 2.81
N LYS A 222 12.39 12.72 3.98
CA LYS A 222 13.14 12.66 5.23
C LYS A 222 13.35 11.22 5.64
N ILE A 223 14.57 10.89 6.05
CA ILE A 223 14.95 9.54 6.44
C ILE A 223 15.25 9.53 7.93
N LEU A 224 14.56 8.67 8.65
CA LEU A 224 14.69 8.52 10.10
C LEU A 224 15.29 7.16 10.45
N SER A 225 16.11 7.14 11.52
CA SER A 225 16.51 5.91 12.19
C SER A 225 15.39 5.39 13.09
N GLU A 226 15.57 4.15 13.59
CA GLU A 226 14.70 3.55 14.61
C GLU A 226 14.64 4.35 15.92
N ASP A 227 15.69 5.10 16.23
CA ASP A 227 15.76 5.97 17.42
C ASP A 227 15.07 7.34 17.18
N ASN A 228 14.29 7.45 16.12
CA ASN A 228 13.59 8.68 15.73
C ASN A 228 14.53 9.88 15.46
N ILE A 229 15.73 9.61 14.91
CA ILE A 229 16.70 10.63 14.54
C ILE A 229 16.65 10.83 13.02
N GLU A 230 16.44 12.07 12.56
CA GLU A 230 16.56 12.41 11.14
C GLU A 230 18.01 12.25 10.68
N ILE A 231 18.25 11.26 9.80
CA ILE A 231 19.58 10.94 9.25
C ILE A 231 19.89 11.79 8.03
N SER A 232 18.88 12.02 7.19
CA SER A 232 19.00 12.70 5.91
C SER A 232 17.69 13.34 5.50
N SER A 233 17.79 14.37 4.68
CA SER A 233 16.65 15.04 4.05
C SER A 233 17.01 15.40 2.62
N TYR A 234 16.14 15.06 1.66
CA TYR A 234 16.36 15.29 0.24
C TYR A 234 15.17 16.03 -0.35
N GLN A 235 15.44 17.11 -1.08
CA GLN A 235 14.43 17.77 -1.87
C GLN A 235 14.24 17.00 -3.18
N VAL A 236 13.01 16.53 -3.44
CA VAL A 236 12.71 15.64 -4.58
C VAL A 236 11.67 16.23 -5.53
N GLY A 237 10.64 16.85 -5.04
CA GLY A 237 9.52 17.39 -5.79
C GLY A 237 8.22 17.23 -5.00
N SER A 238 7.15 17.87 -5.46
CA SER A 238 5.87 17.87 -4.75
C SER A 238 5.27 16.47 -4.69
N PHE A 239 4.71 16.13 -3.53
CA PHE A 239 3.91 14.92 -3.30
C PHE A 239 4.67 13.60 -3.55
N PRO A 240 5.82 13.35 -2.90
CA PRO A 240 6.50 12.06 -2.98
C PRO A 240 5.61 10.99 -2.35
N SER A 241 5.08 10.08 -3.17
CA SER A 241 4.01 9.17 -2.79
C SER A 241 4.46 7.75 -2.49
N ASP A 242 5.57 7.31 -3.10
CA ASP A 242 6.03 5.94 -3.02
C ASP A 242 7.55 5.86 -3.05
N PHE A 243 8.11 4.86 -2.35
CA PHE A 243 9.53 4.68 -2.18
C PHE A 243 9.93 3.23 -2.44
N GLU A 244 10.93 3.02 -3.29
CA GLU A 244 11.43 1.69 -3.59
C GLU A 244 12.97 1.66 -3.57
N VAL A 245 13.54 0.53 -3.17
CA VAL A 245 14.99 0.34 -3.14
C VAL A 245 15.46 -0.41 -4.37
N TRP A 246 16.24 0.27 -5.18
CA TRP A 246 16.97 -0.37 -6.25
C TRP A 246 18.19 -1.11 -5.71
N LYS A 247 18.17 -2.44 -5.78
CA LYS A 247 19.35 -3.30 -5.50
C LYS A 247 20.02 -3.65 -6.82
N LYS A 248 21.32 -3.33 -6.92
CA LYS A 248 22.15 -3.74 -8.06
C LYS A 248 22.57 -5.19 -7.93
#